data_ca9e976d8eb7ed826715f65232d04a6c
#
_entry.id   ca9e976d8eb7ed826715f65232d04a6c
#
_cell.length_a   1.000
_cell.length_b   1.000
_cell.length_c   1.000
_cell.angle_alpha   90.00
_cell.angle_beta   90.00
_cell.angle_gamma   90.00
#
_symmetry.space_group_name_H-M   'P 1'
#
loop_
_entity.id
_entity.type
_entity.pdbx_description
1 polymer ?
#
loop_
_entity_poly.entity_id
_entity_poly.type
_entity_poly.pdbx_seq_one_letter_code
_entity_poly.pdbx_strand_id
1 'polypeptide(L)'
;MTPLIITGCQRSGTAWASVVLSASGWWCGHERHIRDREPDPMPDHVVEASWMAPAWGLGDVLLLRDPLAVASSMHCRSVLSRPQPSGRFAYAHLPGLEDVPYPDRLLEYWVRWNRMAARTTAATWRLADMSAFQICETLEASGRTPDYKRVEAALGLVGPQNVQPGVEPMNPAEFAPRLVEEARWMFATL
;
A
#
# COMPACT_ATOMS: atom_id res chain seq x y z
N MET A 1 20.28 -8.95 9.48
CA MET A 1 19.13 -8.51 8.63
C MET A 1 18.06 -7.99 9.57
N THR A 2 17.40 -6.91 9.22
CA THR A 2 16.19 -6.43 9.91
C THR A 2 14.95 -6.88 9.15
N PRO A 3 13.76 -6.95 9.76
CA PRO A 3 12.52 -7.15 9.03
C PRO A 3 12.41 -6.14 7.88
N LEU A 4 11.84 -6.54 6.74
CA LEU A 4 11.55 -5.62 5.62
C LEU A 4 10.04 -5.38 5.57
N ILE A 5 9.64 -4.12 5.68
CA ILE A 5 8.23 -3.74 5.76
C ILE A 5 7.81 -2.98 4.50
N ILE A 6 6.90 -3.57 3.74
CA ILE A 6 6.27 -2.96 2.57
C ILE A 6 4.94 -2.36 3.01
N THR A 7 4.76 -1.08 2.77
CA THR A 7 3.58 -0.36 3.20
C THR A 7 2.97 0.48 2.09
N GLY A 8 1.85 1.12 2.37
CA GLY A 8 1.11 2.02 1.48
C GLY A 8 -0.27 2.25 2.07
N CYS A 9 -1.15 2.93 1.37
CA CYS A 9 -2.53 3.03 1.82
C CYS A 9 -3.28 1.71 1.59
N GLN A 10 -4.40 1.55 2.27
CA GLN A 10 -5.27 0.41 1.99
C GLN A 10 -5.67 0.37 0.51
N ARG A 11 -5.72 -0.81 -0.10
CA ARG A 11 -5.98 -1.05 -1.53
C ARG A 11 -4.83 -0.66 -2.48
N SER A 12 -3.67 -0.27 -1.98
CA SER A 12 -2.48 0.01 -2.80
C SER A 12 -1.82 -1.24 -3.38
N GLY A 13 -2.16 -2.44 -2.90
CA GLY A 13 -1.61 -3.70 -3.40
C GLY A 13 -0.72 -4.46 -2.42
N THR A 14 -0.74 -4.15 -1.12
CA THR A 14 0.07 -4.84 -0.10
C THR A 14 -0.18 -6.37 -0.09
N ALA A 15 -1.43 -6.81 -0.27
CA ALA A 15 -1.75 -8.23 -0.41
C ALA A 15 -1.10 -8.85 -1.65
N TRP A 16 -1.09 -8.15 -2.78
CA TRP A 16 -0.43 -8.59 -3.99
C TRP A 16 1.09 -8.71 -3.80
N ALA A 17 1.71 -7.70 -3.18
CA ALA A 17 3.15 -7.73 -2.89
C ALA A 17 3.52 -8.94 -2.02
N SER A 18 2.70 -9.28 -1.01
CA SER A 18 2.96 -10.46 -0.17
C SER A 18 2.89 -11.75 -0.96
N VAL A 19 1.95 -11.88 -1.92
CA VAL A 19 1.83 -13.08 -2.77
C VAL A 19 3.03 -13.19 -3.73
N VAL A 20 3.44 -12.09 -4.38
CA VAL A 20 4.61 -12.08 -5.28
C VAL A 20 5.87 -12.48 -4.54
N LEU A 21 6.13 -11.88 -3.39
CA LEU A 21 7.32 -12.18 -2.59
C LEU A 21 7.31 -13.61 -2.05
N SER A 22 6.15 -14.11 -1.63
CA SER A 22 6.01 -15.49 -1.19
C SER A 22 6.27 -16.49 -2.34
N ALA A 23 5.73 -16.22 -3.54
CA ALA A 23 6.01 -17.01 -4.74
C ALA A 23 7.48 -16.95 -5.16
N SER A 24 8.16 -15.82 -4.88
CA SER A 24 9.60 -15.65 -5.10
C SER A 24 10.47 -16.39 -4.08
N GLY A 25 9.87 -17.04 -3.07
CA GLY A 25 10.56 -17.82 -2.05
C GLY A 25 10.88 -17.05 -0.77
N TRP A 26 10.40 -15.85 -0.62
CA TRP A 26 10.48 -15.09 0.62
C TRP A 26 9.25 -15.37 1.47
N TRP A 27 9.44 -15.60 2.77
CA TRP A 27 8.31 -15.68 3.67
C TRP A 27 7.79 -14.25 3.91
N CYS A 28 6.70 -13.89 3.25
CA CYS A 28 6.09 -12.57 3.35
C CYS A 28 4.69 -12.66 3.96
N GLY A 29 4.53 -12.06 5.13
CA GLY A 29 3.24 -11.89 5.78
C GLY A 29 2.40 -10.80 5.12
N HIS A 30 1.07 -10.93 5.23
CA HIS A 30 0.14 -9.84 4.94
C HIS A 30 -0.68 -9.57 6.18
N GLU A 31 -0.41 -8.42 6.83
CA GLU A 31 -1.07 -8.02 8.09
C GLU A 31 -0.98 -9.09 9.18
N ARG A 32 0.15 -9.82 9.22
CA ARG A 32 0.35 -10.89 10.17
C ARG A 32 0.91 -10.39 11.49
N HIS A 33 1.94 -9.53 11.42
CA HIS A 33 2.61 -8.95 12.59
C HIS A 33 2.16 -7.51 12.85
N ILE A 34 1.72 -6.79 11.82
CA ILE A 34 1.28 -5.40 11.91
C ILE A 34 -0.23 -5.35 11.66
N ARG A 35 -0.98 -5.05 12.70
CA ARG A 35 -2.44 -5.06 12.72
C ARG A 35 -2.98 -3.73 13.29
N ASP A 36 -4.25 -3.74 13.68
CA ASP A 36 -4.96 -2.63 14.33
C ASP A 36 -4.60 -2.44 15.84
N ARG A 37 -3.56 -3.11 16.28
CA ARG A 37 -2.96 -3.04 17.63
C ARG A 37 -1.45 -2.88 17.52
N GLU A 38 -0.78 -2.66 18.65
CA GLU A 38 0.68 -2.63 18.70
C GLU A 38 1.30 -3.81 17.95
N PRO A 39 2.29 -3.55 17.07
CA PRO A 39 2.90 -4.60 16.26
C PRO A 39 3.52 -5.71 17.09
N ASP A 40 3.28 -6.95 16.70
CA ASP A 40 3.95 -8.10 17.29
C ASP A 40 5.45 -8.09 16.87
N PRO A 41 6.37 -8.59 17.73
CA PRO A 41 7.78 -8.73 17.36
C PRO A 41 7.95 -9.54 16.06
N MET A 42 8.79 -9.03 15.16
CA MET A 42 9.07 -9.67 13.87
C MET A 42 10.48 -10.26 13.85
N PRO A 43 10.65 -11.53 13.43
CA PRO A 43 11.99 -12.08 13.18
C PRO A 43 12.71 -11.32 12.06
N ASP A 44 14.04 -11.20 12.15
CA ASP A 44 14.87 -10.42 11.22
C ASP A 44 14.76 -10.85 9.75
N HIS A 45 14.45 -12.11 9.49
CA HIS A 45 14.34 -12.64 8.13
C HIS A 45 12.98 -12.40 7.48
N VAL A 46 12.01 -11.87 8.23
CA VAL A 46 10.63 -11.68 7.78
C VAL A 46 10.51 -10.52 6.79
N VAL A 47 9.65 -10.69 5.82
CA VAL A 47 9.08 -9.60 5.03
C VAL A 47 7.61 -9.46 5.42
N GLU A 48 7.15 -8.27 5.66
CA GLU A 48 5.75 -8.00 6.02
C GLU A 48 5.17 -6.95 5.07
N ALA A 49 3.99 -7.19 4.58
CA ALA A 49 3.26 -6.22 3.76
C ALA A 49 1.99 -5.79 4.49
N SER A 50 1.95 -4.54 4.95
CA SER A 50 0.81 -4.02 5.70
C SER A 50 0.51 -2.56 5.41
N TRP A 51 -0.76 -2.27 5.11
CA TRP A 51 -1.21 -0.89 5.01
C TRP A 51 -1.30 -0.18 6.36
N MET A 52 -1.32 -0.93 7.46
CA MET A 52 -1.39 -0.36 8.82
C MET A 52 -0.03 0.10 9.36
N ALA A 53 1.07 -0.33 8.76
CA ALA A 53 2.42 -0.01 9.21
C ALA A 53 2.71 1.48 9.44
N PRO A 54 2.24 2.42 8.59
CA PRO A 54 2.51 3.85 8.79
C PRO A 54 1.95 4.41 10.08
N ALA A 55 0.84 3.86 10.58
CA ALA A 55 0.25 4.29 11.85
C ALA A 55 1.16 4.01 13.06
N TRP A 56 2.07 3.07 12.90
CA TRP A 56 3.06 2.68 13.91
C TRP A 56 4.46 3.25 13.63
N GLY A 57 4.58 4.14 12.63
CA GLY A 57 5.87 4.70 12.22
C GLY A 57 6.80 3.66 11.57
N LEU A 58 6.23 2.62 10.96
CA LEU A 58 6.95 1.52 10.34
C LEU A 58 6.81 1.56 8.81
N GLY A 59 7.86 1.15 8.10
CA GLY A 59 7.89 1.01 6.65
C GLY A 59 9.27 1.23 6.08
N ASP A 60 9.69 0.36 5.16
CA ASP A 60 10.94 0.48 4.41
C ASP A 60 10.65 0.80 2.95
N VAL A 61 9.55 0.26 2.41
CA VAL A 61 9.12 0.42 1.02
C VAL A 61 7.69 0.95 0.98
N LEU A 62 7.49 2.05 0.27
CA LEU A 62 6.17 2.60 -0.03
C LEU A 62 5.65 1.99 -1.33
N LEU A 63 4.55 1.26 -1.25
CA LEU A 63 3.84 0.74 -2.42
C LEU A 63 2.72 1.71 -2.82
N LEU A 64 2.89 2.35 -3.97
CA LEU A 64 1.93 3.29 -4.53
C LEU A 64 1.10 2.66 -5.65
N ARG A 65 -0.16 2.98 -5.67
CA ARG A 65 -1.10 2.73 -6.75
C ARG A 65 -1.81 4.03 -7.11
N ASP A 66 -2.23 4.16 -8.38
CA ASP A 66 -2.99 5.31 -8.87
C ASP A 66 -4.10 5.71 -7.87
N PRO A 67 -4.17 7.00 -7.47
CA PRO A 67 -5.08 7.47 -6.44
C PRO A 67 -6.55 7.28 -6.78
N LEU A 68 -6.94 7.44 -8.05
CA LEU A 68 -8.34 7.27 -8.47
C LEU A 68 -8.72 5.79 -8.52
N ALA A 69 -7.78 4.92 -8.92
CA ALA A 69 -7.99 3.47 -8.86
C ALA A 69 -8.14 2.96 -7.43
N VAL A 70 -7.38 3.54 -6.48
CA VAL A 70 -7.53 3.24 -5.05
C VAL A 70 -8.86 3.75 -4.53
N ALA A 71 -9.23 5.01 -4.82
CA ALA A 71 -10.50 5.61 -4.41
C ALA A 71 -11.69 4.76 -4.88
N SER A 72 -11.70 4.36 -6.16
CA SER A 72 -12.73 3.47 -6.73
C SER A 72 -12.83 2.14 -6.00
N SER A 73 -11.67 1.51 -5.75
CA SER A 73 -11.62 0.24 -5.02
C SER A 73 -12.10 0.36 -3.57
N MET A 74 -11.82 1.48 -2.92
CA MET A 74 -12.29 1.78 -1.55
C MET A 74 -13.78 2.06 -1.52
N HIS A 75 -14.29 2.82 -2.51
CA HIS A 75 -15.70 3.08 -2.69
C HIS A 75 -16.52 1.79 -2.77
N CYS A 76 -16.18 0.92 -3.71
CA CYS A 76 -16.88 -0.35 -3.94
C CYS A 76 -16.87 -1.28 -2.72
N ARG A 77 -15.90 -1.16 -1.84
CA ARG A 77 -15.76 -1.98 -0.62
C ARG A 77 -16.22 -1.27 0.65
N SER A 78 -16.72 -0.04 0.53
CA SER A 78 -17.11 0.78 1.69
C SER A 78 -16.04 0.84 2.77
N VAL A 79 -14.76 0.88 2.37
CA VAL A 79 -13.57 0.73 3.24
C VAL A 79 -13.56 1.74 4.38
N LEU A 80 -13.91 2.99 4.10
CA LEU A 80 -13.98 4.08 5.08
C LEU A 80 -15.36 4.22 5.73
N SER A 81 -16.21 3.20 5.70
CA SER A 81 -17.44 3.23 6.48
C SER A 81 -17.15 2.97 7.96
N ARG A 82 -17.84 3.68 8.87
CA ARG A 82 -17.65 3.53 10.33
C ARG A 82 -17.84 2.10 10.86
N PRO A 83 -18.77 1.27 10.34
CA PRO A 83 -18.89 -0.12 10.78
C PRO A 83 -17.68 -0.99 10.48
N GLN A 84 -16.92 -0.66 9.42
CA GLN A 84 -15.75 -1.44 9.01
C GLN A 84 -14.57 -1.23 9.96
N PRO A 85 -13.87 -2.30 10.37
CA PRO A 85 -12.66 -2.19 11.20
C PRO A 85 -11.62 -1.27 10.59
N SER A 86 -11.42 -1.35 9.26
CA SER A 86 -10.50 -0.51 8.51
C SER A 86 -10.85 0.97 8.54
N GLY A 87 -12.15 1.31 8.47
CA GLY A 87 -12.60 2.70 8.60
C GLY A 87 -12.32 3.25 9.99
N ARG A 88 -12.64 2.48 11.04
CA ARG A 88 -12.34 2.88 12.42
C ARG A 88 -10.85 3.11 12.66
N PHE A 89 -10.01 2.20 12.14
CA PHE A 89 -8.56 2.34 12.24
C PHE A 89 -8.07 3.60 11.52
N ALA A 90 -8.53 3.84 10.29
CA ALA A 90 -8.16 5.04 9.53
C ALA A 90 -8.53 6.33 10.28
N TYR A 91 -9.75 6.43 10.82
CA TYR A 91 -10.20 7.61 11.56
C TYR A 91 -9.43 7.82 12.87
N ALA A 92 -9.04 6.76 13.55
CA ALA A 92 -8.22 6.85 14.76
C ALA A 92 -6.84 7.47 14.50
N HIS A 93 -6.27 7.25 13.29
CA HIS A 93 -4.92 7.72 12.94
C HIS A 93 -4.89 8.95 12.03
N LEU A 94 -6.03 9.35 11.48
CA LEU A 94 -6.18 10.55 10.67
C LEU A 94 -7.30 11.45 11.22
N PRO A 95 -7.05 12.18 12.32
CA PRO A 95 -8.05 13.05 12.92
C PRO A 95 -8.66 14.03 11.91
N GLY A 96 -9.98 14.21 11.96
CA GLY A 96 -10.73 15.07 11.04
C GLY A 96 -11.00 14.47 9.65
N LEU A 97 -10.50 13.26 9.35
CA LEU A 97 -10.81 12.61 8.08
C LEU A 97 -12.31 12.33 7.94
N GLU A 98 -12.99 12.03 9.04
CA GLU A 98 -14.43 11.75 9.05
C GLU A 98 -15.29 12.99 8.73
N ASP A 99 -14.75 14.18 8.91
CA ASP A 99 -15.43 15.45 8.61
C ASP A 99 -15.31 15.84 7.14
N VAL A 100 -14.41 15.21 6.40
CA VAL A 100 -14.26 15.43 4.95
C VAL A 100 -15.47 14.87 4.22
N PRO A 101 -16.14 15.65 3.35
CA PRO A 101 -17.27 15.16 2.56
C PRO A 101 -16.90 13.96 1.70
N TYR A 102 -17.86 13.07 1.50
CA TYR A 102 -17.74 12.00 0.53
C TYR A 102 -18.09 12.55 -0.88
N PRO A 103 -17.36 12.23 -1.97
CA PRO A 103 -16.28 11.23 -2.05
C PRO A 103 -14.87 11.75 -1.75
N ASP A 104 -14.65 13.04 -1.53
CA ASP A 104 -13.34 13.67 -1.28
C ASP A 104 -12.54 12.94 -0.19
N ARG A 105 -13.23 12.40 0.80
CA ARG A 105 -12.64 11.60 1.89
C ARG A 105 -11.75 10.47 1.40
N LEU A 106 -12.06 9.86 0.26
CA LEU A 106 -11.28 8.76 -0.30
C LEU A 106 -9.89 9.23 -0.79
N LEU A 107 -9.84 10.37 -1.48
CA LEU A 107 -8.57 10.96 -1.93
C LEU A 107 -7.81 11.59 -0.77
N GLU A 108 -8.50 12.26 0.15
CA GLU A 108 -7.88 12.82 1.37
C GLU A 108 -7.22 11.72 2.20
N TYR A 109 -7.89 10.57 2.36
CA TYR A 109 -7.29 9.39 2.99
C TYR A 109 -6.04 8.94 2.23
N TRP A 110 -6.10 8.80 0.91
CA TRP A 110 -4.96 8.37 0.08
C TRP A 110 -3.77 9.32 0.26
N VAL A 111 -4.01 10.63 0.17
CA VAL A 111 -2.96 11.66 0.32
C VAL A 111 -2.34 11.60 1.71
N ARG A 112 -3.15 11.67 2.76
CA ARG A 112 -2.65 11.75 4.15
C ARG A 112 -1.96 10.46 4.57
N TRP A 113 -2.50 9.29 4.17
CA TRP A 113 -1.93 8.00 4.54
C TRP A 113 -0.58 7.77 3.86
N ASN A 114 -0.48 8.00 2.55
CA ASN A 114 0.78 7.84 1.84
C ASN A 114 1.83 8.89 2.25
N ARG A 115 1.42 10.10 2.59
CA ARG A 115 2.31 11.10 3.19
C ARG A 115 2.85 10.66 4.56
N MET A 116 2.05 9.98 5.35
CA MET A 116 2.51 9.39 6.61
C MET A 116 3.50 8.25 6.34
N ALA A 117 3.18 7.36 5.41
CA ALA A 117 4.05 6.26 5.00
C ALA A 117 5.40 6.74 4.45
N ALA A 118 5.40 7.76 3.61
CA ALA A 118 6.61 8.32 2.99
C ALA A 118 7.63 8.89 4.00
N ARG A 119 7.22 9.14 5.25
CA ARG A 119 8.15 9.63 6.29
C ARG A 119 9.11 8.57 6.81
N THR A 120 8.78 7.31 6.64
CA THR A 120 9.56 6.17 7.16
C THR A 120 10.16 5.31 6.07
N THR A 121 9.67 5.42 4.84
CA THR A 121 10.12 4.58 3.72
C THR A 121 11.34 5.17 3.02
N ALA A 122 12.27 4.28 2.64
CA ALA A 122 13.49 4.63 1.90
C ALA A 122 13.38 4.36 0.40
N ALA A 123 12.39 3.56 -0.01
CA ALA A 123 12.16 3.20 -1.41
C ALA A 123 10.68 3.30 -1.75
N THR A 124 10.38 3.55 -3.02
CA THR A 124 9.01 3.58 -3.53
C THR A 124 8.85 2.61 -4.70
N TRP A 125 7.81 1.79 -4.61
CA TRP A 125 7.37 0.93 -5.70
C TRP A 125 6.03 1.43 -6.24
N ARG A 126 5.95 1.68 -7.54
CA ARG A 126 4.66 1.95 -8.19
C ARG A 126 4.11 0.65 -8.75
N LEU A 127 2.92 0.28 -8.31
CA LEU A 127 2.31 -1.02 -8.67
C LEU A 127 2.22 -1.24 -10.19
N ALA A 128 1.98 -0.18 -10.96
CA ALA A 128 1.86 -0.26 -12.42
C ALA A 128 3.20 -0.53 -13.13
N ASP A 129 4.30 -0.08 -12.53
CA ASP A 129 5.64 -0.10 -13.14
C ASP A 129 6.57 -1.12 -12.46
N MET A 130 6.03 -1.96 -11.57
CA MET A 130 6.82 -2.88 -10.78
C MET A 130 7.55 -3.90 -11.64
N SER A 131 8.86 -4.01 -11.43
CA SER A 131 9.73 -4.93 -12.14
C SER A 131 10.49 -5.85 -11.17
N ALA A 132 10.96 -6.99 -11.70
CA ALA A 132 11.82 -7.89 -10.93
C ALA A 132 13.11 -7.19 -10.49
N PHE A 133 13.63 -6.27 -11.29
CA PHE A 133 14.83 -5.49 -10.99
C PHE A 133 14.63 -4.65 -9.73
N GLN A 134 13.56 -3.84 -9.66
CA GLN A 134 13.26 -3.00 -8.48
C GLN A 134 13.07 -3.81 -7.20
N ILE A 135 12.39 -4.96 -7.30
CA ILE A 135 12.21 -5.86 -6.15
C ILE A 135 13.56 -6.40 -5.69
N CYS A 136 14.39 -6.89 -6.61
CA CYS A 136 15.71 -7.42 -6.28
C CYS A 136 16.63 -6.36 -5.69
N GLU A 137 16.72 -5.17 -6.26
CA GLU A 137 17.50 -4.06 -5.68
C GLU A 137 17.10 -3.77 -4.22
N THR A 138 15.79 -3.72 -3.97
CA THR A 138 15.30 -3.44 -2.60
C THR A 138 15.65 -4.59 -1.63
N LEU A 139 15.50 -5.83 -2.07
CA LEU A 139 15.87 -7.00 -1.27
C LEU A 139 17.38 -7.00 -0.98
N GLU A 140 18.22 -6.72 -1.97
CA GLU A 140 19.67 -6.63 -1.81
C GLU A 140 20.07 -5.49 -0.85
N ALA A 141 19.47 -4.31 -1.02
CA ALA A 141 19.69 -3.18 -0.11
C ALA A 141 19.31 -3.50 1.34
N SER A 142 18.37 -4.41 1.55
CA SER A 142 17.98 -4.93 2.88
C SER A 142 18.85 -6.11 3.38
N GLY A 143 19.94 -6.43 2.66
CA GLY A 143 20.87 -7.52 2.99
C GLY A 143 20.37 -8.91 2.63
N ARG A 144 19.41 -9.02 1.72
CA ARG A 144 18.87 -10.28 1.20
C ARG A 144 19.49 -10.63 -0.14
N THR A 145 19.50 -11.90 -0.50
CA THR A 145 20.05 -12.38 -1.79
C THR A 145 18.88 -12.91 -2.64
N PRO A 146 18.26 -12.07 -3.49
CA PRO A 146 17.17 -12.50 -4.33
C PRO A 146 17.62 -13.33 -5.52
N ASP A 147 16.74 -14.22 -5.99
CA ASP A 147 16.86 -14.88 -7.28
C ASP A 147 15.99 -14.11 -8.31
N TYR A 148 16.63 -13.36 -9.20
CA TYR A 148 15.97 -12.55 -10.21
C TYR A 148 14.96 -13.34 -11.05
N LYS A 149 15.34 -14.53 -11.52
CA LYS A 149 14.46 -15.36 -12.36
C LYS A 149 13.22 -15.81 -11.62
N ARG A 150 13.36 -16.08 -10.34
CA ARG A 150 12.25 -16.48 -9.47
C ARG A 150 11.31 -15.32 -9.20
N VAL A 151 11.84 -14.12 -8.99
CA VAL A 151 11.03 -12.90 -8.83
C VAL A 151 10.30 -12.57 -10.14
N GLU A 152 10.98 -12.65 -11.28
CA GLU A 152 10.38 -12.43 -12.60
C GLU A 152 9.25 -13.43 -12.90
N ALA A 153 9.48 -14.70 -12.62
CA ALA A 153 8.46 -15.74 -12.77
C ALA A 153 7.25 -15.49 -11.84
N ALA A 154 7.49 -15.08 -10.60
CA ALA A 154 6.41 -14.76 -9.65
C ALA A 154 5.57 -13.56 -10.13
N LEU A 155 6.20 -12.50 -10.66
CA LEU A 155 5.49 -11.37 -11.25
C LEU A 155 4.60 -11.79 -12.43
N GLY A 156 5.09 -12.68 -13.29
CA GLY A 156 4.32 -13.22 -14.42
C GLY A 156 3.13 -14.10 -14.00
N LEU A 157 3.29 -14.86 -12.91
CA LEU A 157 2.25 -15.77 -12.41
C LEU A 157 1.15 -15.05 -11.62
N VAL A 158 1.53 -14.05 -10.85
CA VAL A 158 0.64 -13.41 -9.87
C VAL A 158 -0.14 -12.27 -10.50
N GLY A 159 -0.17 -12.05 -11.75
CA GLY A 159 -0.93 -11.03 -12.46
C GLY A 159 -1.59 -9.93 -11.59
N PRO A 160 -2.15 -8.88 -12.09
CA PRO A 160 -2.69 -7.77 -11.28
C PRO A 160 -3.91 -8.21 -10.47
N GLN A 161 -3.70 -8.80 -9.30
CA GLN A 161 -4.74 -9.38 -8.43
C GLN A 161 -5.74 -8.38 -7.82
N ASN A 162 -5.53 -7.09 -8.00
CA ASN A 162 -6.39 -6.06 -7.40
C ASN A 162 -7.25 -5.30 -8.41
N VAL A 163 -7.28 -5.74 -9.64
CA VAL A 163 -8.27 -5.25 -10.61
C VAL A 163 -9.58 -5.98 -10.31
N GLN A 164 -10.52 -5.32 -9.67
CA GLN A 164 -11.87 -5.85 -9.57
C GLN A 164 -12.52 -5.75 -10.95
N PRO A 165 -12.89 -6.88 -11.58
CA PRO A 165 -13.63 -6.84 -12.83
C PRO A 165 -14.92 -6.03 -12.64
N GLY A 166 -15.18 -5.09 -13.54
CA GLY A 166 -16.43 -4.31 -13.53
C GLY A 166 -16.45 -3.11 -12.58
N VAL A 167 -15.32 -2.76 -11.93
CA VAL A 167 -15.21 -1.49 -11.20
C VAL A 167 -14.71 -0.42 -12.14
N GLU A 168 -15.61 0.45 -12.57
CA GLU A 168 -15.24 1.66 -13.30
C GLU A 168 -14.46 2.61 -12.39
N PRO A 169 -13.38 3.23 -12.89
CA PRO A 169 -12.68 4.27 -12.14
C PRO A 169 -13.64 5.44 -11.84
N MET A 170 -13.61 5.95 -10.62
CA MET A 170 -14.35 7.16 -10.28
C MET A 170 -13.87 8.32 -11.15
N ASN A 171 -14.83 9.12 -11.61
CA ASN A 171 -14.52 10.28 -12.42
C ASN A 171 -13.79 11.33 -11.57
N PRO A 172 -12.64 11.88 -12.02
CA PRO A 172 -11.96 12.97 -11.32
C PRO A 172 -12.87 14.16 -10.98
N ALA A 173 -13.89 14.42 -11.81
CA ALA A 173 -14.86 15.50 -11.57
C ALA A 173 -15.77 15.28 -10.36
N GLU A 174 -15.80 14.09 -9.78
CA GLU A 174 -16.53 13.80 -8.54
C GLU A 174 -15.82 14.33 -7.29
N PHE A 175 -14.55 14.71 -7.40
CA PHE A 175 -13.71 15.18 -6.31
C PHE A 175 -13.38 16.66 -6.42
N ALA A 176 -13.08 17.28 -5.28
CA ALA A 176 -12.57 18.65 -5.27
C ALA A 176 -11.27 18.74 -6.12
N PRO A 177 -11.18 19.68 -7.10
CA PRO A 177 -10.06 19.74 -8.04
C PRO A 177 -8.69 19.76 -7.36
N ARG A 178 -8.54 20.51 -6.27
CA ARG A 178 -7.28 20.59 -5.51
C ARG A 178 -6.82 19.25 -4.98
N LEU A 179 -7.73 18.36 -4.57
CA LEU A 179 -7.38 17.04 -4.05
C LEU A 179 -6.90 16.13 -5.18
N VAL A 180 -7.51 16.23 -6.34
CA VAL A 180 -7.08 15.48 -7.54
C VAL A 180 -5.67 15.90 -7.95
N GLU A 181 -5.41 17.21 -7.97
CA GLU A 181 -4.08 17.77 -8.29
C GLU A 181 -3.04 17.34 -7.26
N GLU A 182 -3.34 17.45 -5.98
CA GLU A 182 -2.45 17.06 -4.89
C GLU A 182 -2.13 15.55 -4.94
N ALA A 183 -3.14 14.71 -5.13
CA ALA A 183 -2.96 13.26 -5.22
C ALA A 183 -2.11 12.86 -6.45
N ARG A 184 -2.35 13.49 -7.60
CA ARG A 184 -1.56 13.25 -8.82
C ARG A 184 -0.13 13.73 -8.68
N TRP A 185 0.07 14.92 -8.13
CA TRP A 185 1.41 15.45 -7.86
C TRP A 185 2.18 14.51 -6.94
N MET A 186 1.56 14.11 -5.84
CA MET A 186 2.19 13.21 -4.88
C MET A 186 2.50 11.83 -5.49
N PHE A 187 1.60 11.28 -6.31
CA PHE A 187 1.84 10.03 -7.04
C PHE A 187 3.00 10.15 -8.04
N ALA A 188 3.19 11.31 -8.66
CA ALA A 188 4.28 11.54 -9.60
C ALA A 188 5.63 11.80 -8.92
N THR A 189 5.64 12.31 -7.68
CA THR A 189 6.87 12.77 -7.00
C THR A 189 7.41 11.80 -5.94
N LEU A 190 6.59 10.94 -5.37
CA LEU A 190 7.00 9.86 -4.48
C LEU A 190 7.38 8.61 -5.27
#